data_158cf28443e6f74b3096287ffd9b4a09
#
_entry.id   158cf28443e6f74b3096287ffd9b4a09
#
_cell.length_a   1.000
_cell.length_b   1.000
_cell.length_c   1.000
_cell.angle_alpha   90.00
_cell.angle_beta   90.00
_cell.angle_gamma   90.00
#
_symmetry.space_group_name_H-M   'P 1'
#
loop_
_entity.id
_entity.type
_entity.pdbx_description
1 polymer ?
#
loop_
_entity_poly.entity_id
_entity_poly.type
_entity_poly.pdbx_seq_one_letter_code
_entity_poly.pdbx_strand_id
1 'polypeptide(L)'
;MYTKADAAYIPFAWMNPELAVILPVYAGDHPDYLREALESIVRQSLQNFILVVVEDGPLPEAITQVLNEYKDEMQLLQHSQNQGLATALNTALDWCEQYKISFLARMDADDRMRPERLEMQLDFLNLHEEVDVVGCALEEMDTQGRPRGKQVFYPENHHECLRFFRFRDPLPHPGVMFRMRFFQKAGRYDPGLRYNQDTELWYRGFLNGAVFANLPAVLLEFRMTEAFFATRRAGKARARQLLALRKEINKGLGFGPEARLFARGMFLLALLPAGIRKLAYRIFR
;
A
#
# COMPACT_ATOMS: atom_id res chain seq x y z
N MET A 1 -3.58 15.60 -18.75
CA MET A 1 -2.51 16.43 -19.39
C MET A 1 -1.70 17.01 -18.22
N TYR A 2 -0.44 16.55 -18.03
CA TYR A 2 0.47 17.15 -17.04
C TYR A 2 0.76 18.57 -17.49
N THR A 3 0.48 19.55 -16.65
CA THR A 3 1.21 20.81 -16.74
C THR A 3 2.64 20.50 -16.30
N LYS A 4 3.62 20.70 -17.20
CA LYS A 4 5.02 20.83 -16.80
C LYS A 4 5.10 21.99 -15.81
N ALA A 5 4.85 21.71 -14.53
CA ALA A 5 5.40 22.53 -13.47
C ALA A 5 6.93 22.33 -13.60
N ASP A 6 7.62 23.44 -13.71
CA ASP A 6 9.04 23.58 -13.95
C ASP A 6 9.86 22.50 -13.29
N ALA A 7 10.96 22.07 -13.94
CA ALA A 7 11.94 21.16 -13.39
C ALA A 7 12.31 21.63 -11.99
N ALA A 8 11.53 21.19 -10.99
CA ALA A 8 11.61 21.65 -9.64
C ALA A 8 12.99 21.28 -9.12
N TYR A 9 13.65 22.25 -8.58
CA TYR A 9 14.87 22.21 -7.79
C TYR A 9 14.92 20.92 -6.97
N ILE A 10 15.69 19.93 -7.45
CA ILE A 10 16.06 18.77 -6.65
C ILE A 10 17.09 19.27 -5.64
N PRO A 11 16.81 19.32 -4.33
CA PRO A 11 17.79 19.74 -3.35
C PRO A 11 19.07 18.92 -3.51
N PHE A 12 20.24 19.54 -3.38
CA PHE A 12 21.56 18.95 -3.54
C PHE A 12 21.79 17.71 -2.64
N ALA A 13 20.98 17.57 -1.56
CA ALA A 13 20.95 16.40 -0.67
C ALA A 13 20.40 15.11 -1.35
N TRP A 14 19.74 15.20 -2.50
CA TRP A 14 19.14 14.06 -3.21
C TRP A 14 20.02 13.57 -4.37
N MET A 15 21.33 13.62 -4.20
CA MET A 15 22.28 13.11 -5.21
C MET A 15 22.16 11.58 -5.32
N ASN A 16 21.32 11.12 -6.28
CA ASN A 16 21.06 9.73 -6.65
C ASN A 16 20.50 8.80 -5.54
N PRO A 17 19.40 9.11 -4.86
CA PRO A 17 18.77 8.14 -4.00
C PRO A 17 18.22 6.97 -4.84
N GLU A 18 18.50 5.75 -4.38
CA GLU A 18 17.97 4.54 -5.01
C GLU A 18 16.53 4.24 -4.62
N LEU A 19 16.05 4.85 -3.53
CA LEU A 19 14.76 4.60 -2.90
C LEU A 19 13.85 5.82 -2.97
N ALA A 20 12.59 5.61 -3.34
CA ALA A 20 11.52 6.57 -3.13
C ALA A 20 10.47 6.03 -2.15
N VAL A 21 9.92 6.90 -1.31
CA VAL A 21 8.69 6.65 -0.55
C VAL A 21 7.55 7.33 -1.28
N ILE A 22 6.50 6.59 -1.65
CA ILE A 22 5.32 7.16 -2.31
C ILE A 22 4.15 7.28 -1.34
N LEU A 23 3.57 8.47 -1.28
CA LEU A 23 2.47 8.84 -0.39
C LEU A 23 1.37 9.55 -1.19
N PRO A 24 0.32 8.85 -1.64
CA PRO A 24 -0.86 9.49 -2.21
C PRO A 24 -1.70 10.17 -1.12
N VAL A 25 -2.17 11.38 -1.39
CA VAL A 25 -3.00 12.21 -0.49
C VAL A 25 -4.23 12.71 -1.26
N TYR A 26 -5.40 12.67 -0.64
CA TYR A 26 -6.64 13.15 -1.25
C TYR A 26 -7.51 13.91 -0.24
N ALA A 27 -8.57 14.56 -0.72
CA ALA A 27 -9.43 15.43 0.09
C ALA A 27 -10.13 14.74 1.29
N GLY A 28 -10.19 13.41 1.32
CA GLY A 28 -10.81 12.65 2.41
C GLY A 28 -9.85 12.23 3.53
N ASP A 29 -8.57 12.57 3.42
CA ASP A 29 -7.59 12.26 4.46
C ASP A 29 -7.75 13.19 5.67
N HIS A 30 -7.26 12.73 6.83
CA HIS A 30 -7.30 13.51 8.07
C HIS A 30 -5.98 14.26 8.26
N PRO A 31 -5.98 15.59 8.48
CA PRO A 31 -4.75 16.37 8.55
C PRO A 31 -3.81 15.92 9.67
N ASP A 32 -4.31 15.54 10.85
CA ASP A 32 -3.46 15.07 11.94
C ASP A 32 -2.83 13.70 11.62
N TYR A 33 -3.56 12.80 10.95
CA TYR A 33 -3.01 11.50 10.54
C TYR A 33 -1.94 11.67 9.47
N LEU A 34 -2.18 12.56 8.51
CA LEU A 34 -1.19 12.92 7.50
C LEU A 34 0.09 13.47 8.14
N ARG A 35 -0.04 14.37 9.15
CA ARG A 35 1.13 14.89 9.89
C ARG A 35 1.90 13.77 10.56
N GLU A 36 1.21 12.86 11.26
CA GLU A 36 1.86 11.71 11.90
C GLU A 36 2.55 10.79 10.87
N ALA A 37 1.94 10.57 9.70
CA ALA A 37 2.52 9.79 8.62
C ALA A 37 3.81 10.46 8.09
N LEU A 38 3.78 11.75 7.77
CA LEU A 38 4.93 12.52 7.30
C LEU A 38 6.05 12.55 8.35
N GLU A 39 5.72 12.83 9.62
CA GLU A 39 6.71 12.75 10.70
C GLU A 39 7.39 11.39 10.78
N SER A 40 6.64 10.31 10.63
CA SER A 40 7.20 8.95 10.67
C SER A 40 8.12 8.64 9.50
N ILE A 41 7.87 9.26 8.33
CA ILE A 41 8.70 9.13 7.14
C ILE A 41 10.01 9.93 7.32
N VAL A 42 9.95 11.19 7.71
CA VAL A 42 11.17 12.01 7.84
C VAL A 42 12.07 11.58 9.01
N ARG A 43 11.53 10.81 9.96
CA ARG A 43 12.28 10.25 11.11
C ARG A 43 12.82 8.84 10.88
N GLN A 44 12.85 8.35 9.64
CA GLN A 44 13.44 7.04 9.35
C GLN A 44 14.95 7.02 9.66
N SER A 45 15.47 5.85 10.08
CA SER A 45 16.92 5.67 10.30
C SER A 45 17.73 5.83 9.00
N LEU A 46 17.19 5.33 7.89
CA LEU A 46 17.73 5.57 6.55
C LEU A 46 17.25 6.95 6.06
N GLN A 47 18.20 7.86 5.77
CA GLN A 47 17.90 9.22 5.33
C GLN A 47 18.08 9.45 3.82
N ASN A 48 18.72 8.51 3.11
CA ASN A 48 18.96 8.65 1.67
C ASN A 48 17.79 8.08 0.86
N PHE A 49 16.67 8.79 0.84
CA PHE A 49 15.49 8.50 0.02
C PHE A 49 14.82 9.79 -0.48
N ILE A 50 13.94 9.68 -1.45
CA ILE A 50 13.05 10.76 -1.89
C ILE A 50 11.62 10.47 -1.42
N LEU A 51 10.96 11.43 -0.76
CA LEU A 51 9.52 11.38 -0.51
C LEU A 51 8.79 11.96 -1.72
N VAL A 52 7.95 11.17 -2.37
CA VAL A 52 7.10 11.58 -3.49
C VAL A 52 5.64 11.58 -3.02
N VAL A 53 5.08 12.76 -2.87
CA VAL A 53 3.68 12.96 -2.50
C VAL A 53 2.85 13.23 -3.75
N VAL A 54 1.71 12.55 -3.89
CA VAL A 54 0.78 12.78 -5.01
C VAL A 54 -0.54 13.31 -4.45
N GLU A 55 -0.84 14.58 -4.71
CA GLU A 55 -2.15 15.17 -4.45
C GLU A 55 -3.16 14.68 -5.49
N ASP A 56 -4.08 13.83 -5.08
CA ASP A 56 -5.12 13.29 -5.95
C ASP A 56 -6.36 14.22 -5.98
N GLY A 57 -6.21 15.34 -6.67
CA GLY A 57 -7.19 16.39 -6.82
C GLY A 57 -7.06 17.49 -5.76
N PRO A 58 -7.92 18.54 -5.85
CA PRO A 58 -7.89 19.66 -4.91
C PRO A 58 -8.05 19.22 -3.45
N LEU A 59 -7.19 19.72 -2.57
CA LEU A 59 -7.18 19.40 -1.15
C LEU A 59 -7.83 20.50 -0.30
N PRO A 60 -8.46 20.15 0.84
CA PRO A 60 -8.85 21.11 1.87
C PRO A 60 -7.66 21.88 2.42
N GLU A 61 -7.88 23.13 2.83
CA GLU A 61 -6.83 23.99 3.35
C GLU A 61 -6.04 23.36 4.50
N ALA A 62 -6.70 22.68 5.43
CA ALA A 62 -6.04 22.01 6.54
C ALA A 62 -5.02 20.94 6.11
N ILE A 63 -5.31 20.19 5.03
CA ILE A 63 -4.37 19.20 4.46
C ILE A 63 -3.23 19.91 3.73
N THR A 64 -3.54 20.96 2.95
CA THR A 64 -2.54 21.77 2.25
C THR A 64 -1.57 22.43 3.23
N GLN A 65 -2.05 22.92 4.37
CA GLN A 65 -1.20 23.48 5.43
C GLN A 65 -0.21 22.45 5.98
N VAL A 66 -0.67 21.19 6.22
CA VAL A 66 0.23 20.11 6.66
C VAL A 66 1.29 19.82 5.60
N LEU A 67 0.92 19.71 4.32
CA LEU A 67 1.91 19.48 3.25
C LEU A 67 2.92 20.64 3.16
N ASN A 68 2.49 21.88 3.36
CA ASN A 68 3.39 23.03 3.35
C ASN A 68 4.43 23.03 4.47
N GLU A 69 4.13 22.38 5.62
CA GLU A 69 5.09 22.21 6.71
C GLU A 69 6.29 21.34 6.30
N TYR A 70 6.09 20.43 5.32
CA TYR A 70 7.09 19.46 4.83
C TYR A 70 7.51 19.69 3.36
N LYS A 71 7.20 20.85 2.79
CA LYS A 71 7.42 21.14 1.36
C LYS A 71 8.87 20.95 0.90
N ASP A 72 9.83 21.21 1.80
CA ASP A 72 11.26 21.13 1.50
C ASP A 72 11.80 19.69 1.61
N GLU A 73 10.98 18.74 2.11
CA GLU A 73 11.30 17.33 2.34
C GLU A 73 10.72 16.40 1.27
N MET A 74 9.95 16.96 0.31
CA MET A 74 9.22 16.11 -0.65
C MET A 74 9.21 16.65 -2.08
N GLN A 75 9.07 15.72 -3.02
CA GLN A 75 8.64 16.00 -4.37
C GLN A 75 7.11 15.94 -4.42
N LEU A 76 6.47 17.05 -4.74
CA LEU A 76 5.01 17.13 -4.86
C LEU A 76 4.58 16.98 -6.32
N LEU A 77 3.65 16.05 -6.57
CA LEU A 77 2.95 15.84 -7.84
C LEU A 77 1.46 16.12 -7.63
N GLN A 78 0.80 16.76 -8.61
CA GLN A 78 -0.58 17.23 -8.42
C GLN A 78 -1.48 16.81 -9.58
N HIS A 79 -2.66 16.30 -9.26
CA HIS A 79 -3.75 16.10 -10.21
C HIS A 79 -4.75 17.26 -10.14
N SER A 80 -5.26 17.70 -11.28
CA SER A 80 -6.30 18.75 -11.33
C SER A 80 -7.66 18.30 -10.78
N GLN A 81 -7.88 16.99 -10.66
CA GLN A 81 -9.09 16.37 -10.11
C GLN A 81 -8.75 15.01 -9.50
N ASN A 82 -9.61 14.52 -8.58
CA ASN A 82 -9.45 13.19 -8.00
C ASN A 82 -9.61 12.11 -9.07
N GLN A 83 -8.58 11.29 -9.26
CA GLN A 83 -8.51 10.19 -10.23
C GLN A 83 -8.46 8.82 -9.56
N GLY A 84 -8.36 8.79 -8.23
CA GLY A 84 -8.32 7.59 -7.41
C GLY A 84 -6.91 7.03 -7.16
N LEU A 85 -6.82 6.23 -6.11
CA LEU A 85 -5.56 5.70 -5.57
C LEU A 85 -4.67 5.03 -6.63
N ALA A 86 -5.25 4.21 -7.51
CA ALA A 86 -4.47 3.51 -8.55
C ALA A 86 -3.78 4.49 -9.51
N THR A 87 -4.48 5.56 -9.92
CA THR A 87 -3.90 6.59 -10.78
C THR A 87 -2.82 7.38 -10.05
N ALA A 88 -3.07 7.76 -8.79
CA ALA A 88 -2.07 8.48 -7.99
C ALA A 88 -0.78 7.66 -7.79
N LEU A 89 -0.91 6.35 -7.49
CA LEU A 89 0.23 5.46 -7.41
C LEU A 89 0.97 5.32 -8.74
N ASN A 90 0.25 5.21 -9.86
CA ASN A 90 0.87 5.15 -11.19
C ASN A 90 1.62 6.44 -11.54
N THR A 91 1.09 7.60 -11.16
CA THR A 91 1.77 8.89 -11.33
C THR A 91 3.11 8.93 -10.58
N ALA A 92 3.14 8.43 -9.34
CA ALA A 92 4.39 8.31 -8.59
C ALA A 92 5.35 7.30 -9.24
N LEU A 93 4.84 6.18 -9.77
CA LEU A 93 5.64 5.18 -10.49
C LEU A 93 6.28 5.77 -11.76
N ASP A 94 5.52 6.57 -12.54
CA ASP A 94 6.04 7.22 -13.75
C ASP A 94 7.17 8.19 -13.40
N TRP A 95 7.01 8.95 -12.31
CA TRP A 95 8.06 9.81 -11.80
C TRP A 95 9.28 9.01 -11.38
N CYS A 96 9.11 7.92 -10.62
CA CYS A 96 10.20 7.04 -10.18
C CYS A 96 10.97 6.44 -11.36
N GLU A 97 10.29 6.01 -12.43
CA GLU A 97 10.93 5.52 -13.66
C GLU A 97 11.73 6.60 -14.38
N GLN A 98 11.16 7.80 -14.50
CA GLN A 98 11.84 8.94 -15.13
C GLN A 98 13.15 9.26 -14.41
N TYR A 99 13.18 9.17 -13.06
CA TYR A 99 14.36 9.46 -12.24
C TYR A 99 15.20 8.22 -11.90
N LYS A 100 14.91 7.07 -12.54
CA LYS A 100 15.67 5.81 -12.41
C LYS A 100 15.79 5.30 -10.98
N ILE A 101 14.74 5.48 -10.19
CA ILE A 101 14.62 4.92 -8.84
C ILE A 101 14.63 3.39 -8.93
N SER A 102 15.40 2.72 -8.09
CA SER A 102 15.53 1.26 -8.05
C SER A 102 14.52 0.60 -7.12
N PHE A 103 14.19 1.26 -6.00
CA PHE A 103 13.31 0.76 -4.96
C PHE A 103 12.20 1.75 -4.64
N LEU A 104 11.03 1.23 -4.30
CA LEU A 104 9.87 2.03 -4.00
C LEU A 104 9.16 1.51 -2.76
N ALA A 105 9.12 2.31 -1.68
CA ALA A 105 8.33 2.03 -0.49
C ALA A 105 6.96 2.73 -0.60
N ARG A 106 5.91 1.99 -0.27
CA ARG A 106 4.54 2.54 -0.26
C ARG A 106 4.14 2.95 1.15
N MET A 107 3.35 4.04 1.29
CA MET A 107 2.78 4.49 2.54
C MET A 107 1.35 5.01 2.35
N ASP A 108 0.47 4.80 3.35
CA ASP A 108 -0.83 5.47 3.45
C ASP A 108 -0.74 6.72 4.34
N ALA A 109 -1.58 7.70 4.05
CA ALA A 109 -1.63 8.98 4.76
C ALA A 109 -2.21 8.89 6.19
N ASP A 110 -2.71 7.72 6.59
CA ASP A 110 -3.31 7.47 7.90
C ASP A 110 -2.53 6.47 8.79
N ASP A 111 -1.41 5.94 8.29
CA ASP A 111 -0.56 4.98 9.00
C ASP A 111 0.75 5.64 9.50
N ARG A 112 1.58 4.90 10.26
CA ARG A 112 2.93 5.35 10.67
C ARG A 112 3.96 4.27 10.39
N MET A 113 5.13 4.66 9.90
CA MET A 113 6.29 3.78 9.78
C MET A 113 7.03 3.68 11.12
N ARG A 114 7.54 2.50 11.46
CA ARG A 114 8.57 2.38 12.50
C ARG A 114 9.90 2.93 11.97
N PRO A 115 10.75 3.49 12.85
CA PRO A 115 11.98 4.19 12.40
C PRO A 115 12.90 3.36 11.52
N GLU A 116 12.97 2.05 11.72
CA GLU A 116 13.89 1.13 11.03
C GLU A 116 13.32 0.54 9.74
N ARG A 117 12.10 0.91 9.33
CA ARG A 117 11.38 0.23 8.25
C ARG A 117 12.14 0.30 6.93
N LEU A 118 12.54 1.49 6.50
CA LEU A 118 13.19 1.67 5.19
C LEU A 118 14.53 0.94 5.13
N GLU A 119 15.33 1.05 6.18
CA GLU A 119 16.62 0.40 6.29
C GLU A 119 16.49 -1.12 6.25
N MET A 120 15.66 -1.70 7.13
CA MET A 120 15.48 -3.15 7.20
C MET A 120 14.92 -3.76 5.90
N GLN A 121 13.97 -3.09 5.24
CA GLN A 121 13.41 -3.58 3.98
C GLN A 121 14.40 -3.45 2.83
N LEU A 122 15.17 -2.37 2.77
CA LEU A 122 16.18 -2.15 1.73
C LEU A 122 17.34 -3.16 1.88
N ASP A 123 17.84 -3.36 3.09
CA ASP A 123 18.89 -4.34 3.40
C ASP A 123 18.42 -5.75 3.03
N PHE A 124 17.20 -6.11 3.38
CA PHE A 124 16.63 -7.40 3.01
C PHE A 124 16.60 -7.58 1.49
N LEU A 125 16.11 -6.59 0.75
CA LEU A 125 16.09 -6.67 -0.70
C LEU A 125 17.52 -6.74 -1.27
N ASN A 126 18.49 -6.05 -0.72
CA ASN A 126 19.86 -6.09 -1.18
C ASN A 126 20.54 -7.45 -0.94
N LEU A 127 20.21 -8.13 0.17
CA LEU A 127 20.69 -9.48 0.49
C LEU A 127 19.95 -10.58 -0.32
N HIS A 128 18.71 -10.32 -0.75
CA HIS A 128 17.85 -11.26 -1.46
C HIS A 128 17.51 -10.73 -2.86
N GLU A 129 18.48 -10.79 -3.75
CA GLU A 129 18.35 -10.23 -5.11
C GLU A 129 17.19 -10.84 -5.91
N GLU A 130 16.78 -12.06 -5.62
CA GLU A 130 15.66 -12.74 -6.27
C GLU A 130 14.29 -12.15 -5.89
N VAL A 131 14.17 -11.48 -4.71
CA VAL A 131 12.91 -10.94 -4.22
C VAL A 131 12.56 -9.64 -4.95
N ASP A 132 11.33 -9.53 -5.42
CA ASP A 132 10.80 -8.37 -6.15
C ASP A 132 9.98 -7.43 -5.26
N VAL A 133 9.35 -7.97 -4.21
CA VAL A 133 8.54 -7.20 -3.24
C VAL A 133 8.67 -7.80 -1.85
N VAL A 134 8.91 -6.94 -0.86
CA VAL A 134 8.94 -7.32 0.56
C VAL A 134 7.90 -6.51 1.35
N GLY A 135 7.09 -7.21 2.15
CA GLY A 135 6.21 -6.62 3.16
C GLY A 135 6.84 -6.68 4.55
N CYS A 136 6.03 -6.41 5.56
CA CYS A 136 6.42 -6.49 6.97
C CYS A 136 5.23 -6.89 7.85
N ALA A 137 5.47 -7.23 9.11
CA ALA A 137 4.40 -7.31 10.09
C ALA A 137 3.92 -5.89 10.47
N LEU A 138 2.68 -5.80 10.94
CA LEU A 138 2.09 -4.55 11.38
C LEU A 138 1.51 -4.66 12.79
N GLU A 139 1.39 -3.53 13.48
CA GLU A 139 0.65 -3.37 14.73
C GLU A 139 -0.58 -2.49 14.50
N GLU A 140 -1.75 -2.95 14.97
CA GLU A 140 -2.97 -2.13 14.89
C GLU A 140 -2.93 -1.01 15.93
N MET A 141 -3.22 0.24 15.51
CA MET A 141 -3.43 1.37 16.40
C MET A 141 -4.86 1.93 16.28
N ASP A 142 -5.32 2.63 17.31
CA ASP A 142 -6.61 3.30 17.31
C ASP A 142 -6.55 4.68 16.60
N THR A 143 -7.68 5.40 16.58
CA THR A 143 -7.76 6.73 15.97
C THR A 143 -6.94 7.80 16.69
N GLN A 144 -6.52 7.55 17.93
CA GLN A 144 -5.62 8.41 18.70
C GLN A 144 -4.14 8.00 18.57
N GLY A 145 -3.83 7.05 17.67
CA GLY A 145 -2.47 6.55 17.48
C GLY A 145 -1.94 5.65 18.60
N ARG A 146 -2.81 5.15 19.51
CA ARG A 146 -2.42 4.26 20.60
C ARG A 146 -2.45 2.80 20.14
N PRO A 147 -1.44 1.98 20.49
CA PRO A 147 -1.41 0.57 20.16
C PRO A 147 -2.65 -0.16 20.69
N ARG A 148 -3.21 -1.06 19.87
CA ARG A 148 -4.34 -1.92 20.25
C ARG A 148 -3.90 -3.26 20.81
N GLY A 149 -2.59 -3.49 20.93
CA GLY A 149 -2.02 -4.74 21.41
C GLY A 149 -2.22 -5.90 20.44
N LYS A 150 -2.48 -5.61 19.15
CA LYS A 150 -2.66 -6.63 18.13
C LYS A 150 -1.65 -6.44 17.02
N GLN A 151 -0.77 -7.43 16.87
CA GLN A 151 0.18 -7.55 15.79
C GLN A 151 -0.34 -8.52 14.74
N VAL A 152 -0.05 -8.25 13.48
CA VAL A 152 -0.43 -9.09 12.33
C VAL A 152 0.82 -9.46 11.57
N PHE A 153 1.08 -10.75 11.49
CA PHE A 153 2.21 -11.32 10.77
C PHE A 153 1.74 -11.90 9.44
N TYR A 154 2.62 -11.88 8.47
CA TYR A 154 2.39 -12.39 7.13
C TYR A 154 3.40 -13.49 6.82
N PRO A 155 3.12 -14.38 5.84
CA PRO A 155 4.05 -15.44 5.45
C PRO A 155 5.38 -14.86 4.97
N GLU A 156 6.50 -15.42 5.42
CA GLU A 156 7.82 -14.84 5.21
C GLU A 156 8.38 -15.10 3.81
N ASN A 157 8.12 -16.29 3.24
CA ASN A 157 8.71 -16.68 1.95
C ASN A 157 7.66 -16.78 0.83
N HIS A 158 8.14 -16.75 -0.43
CA HIS A 158 7.31 -16.75 -1.63
C HIS A 158 6.29 -17.90 -1.68
N HIS A 159 6.72 -19.12 -1.36
CA HIS A 159 5.84 -20.27 -1.44
C HIS A 159 4.69 -20.20 -0.44
N GLU A 160 4.96 -19.74 0.76
CA GLU A 160 3.95 -19.50 1.79
C GLU A 160 3.06 -18.31 1.45
N CYS A 161 3.60 -17.24 0.88
CA CYS A 161 2.83 -16.11 0.35
C CYS A 161 1.83 -16.59 -0.72
N LEU A 162 2.27 -17.42 -1.66
CA LEU A 162 1.40 -17.98 -2.69
C LEU A 162 0.31 -18.88 -2.10
N ARG A 163 0.66 -19.74 -1.13
CA ARG A 163 -0.34 -20.56 -0.42
C ARG A 163 -1.36 -19.73 0.35
N PHE A 164 -0.92 -18.67 1.01
CA PHE A 164 -1.78 -17.75 1.76
C PHE A 164 -2.71 -16.96 0.84
N PHE A 165 -2.24 -16.60 -0.37
CA PHE A 165 -3.00 -15.84 -1.35
C PHE A 165 -4.26 -16.56 -1.85
N ARG A 166 -4.38 -17.88 -1.67
CA ARG A 166 -5.64 -18.61 -1.89
C ARG A 166 -6.81 -18.01 -1.12
N PHE A 167 -6.54 -17.41 0.03
CA PHE A 167 -7.54 -16.94 0.97
C PHE A 167 -7.45 -15.43 1.23
N ARG A 168 -6.25 -14.88 1.35
CA ARG A 168 -5.99 -13.50 1.75
C ARG A 168 -4.80 -12.93 1.02
N ASP A 169 -4.72 -11.60 1.03
CA ASP A 169 -3.54 -10.92 0.50
C ASP A 169 -2.33 -11.17 1.40
N PRO A 170 -1.19 -11.56 0.81
CA PRO A 170 -0.03 -12.06 1.55
C PRO A 170 0.89 -10.95 2.07
N LEU A 171 0.62 -9.69 1.69
CA LEU A 171 1.37 -8.52 2.15
C LEU A 171 0.42 -7.40 2.59
N PRO A 172 0.82 -6.57 3.58
CA PRO A 172 0.12 -5.33 3.90
C PRO A 172 0.49 -4.27 2.86
N HIS A 173 -0.43 -3.87 2.01
CA HIS A 173 -0.15 -2.90 0.93
C HIS A 173 0.55 -1.60 1.41
N PRO A 174 0.17 -0.95 2.55
CA PRO A 174 0.89 0.22 3.04
C PRO A 174 2.31 -0.08 3.58
N GLY A 175 2.63 -1.35 3.82
CA GLY A 175 3.89 -1.78 4.41
C GLY A 175 4.87 -2.41 3.44
N VAL A 176 4.68 -2.27 2.13
CA VAL A 176 5.56 -2.93 1.14
C VAL A 176 6.68 -2.03 0.63
N MET A 177 7.79 -2.67 0.27
CA MET A 177 8.86 -2.10 -0.55
C MET A 177 9.05 -2.97 -1.79
N PHE A 178 9.09 -2.34 -2.96
CA PHE A 178 9.26 -2.97 -4.26
C PHE A 178 10.64 -2.71 -4.82
N ARG A 179 11.17 -3.67 -5.58
CA ARG A 179 12.08 -3.35 -6.67
C ARG A 179 11.29 -2.85 -7.88
N MET A 180 11.77 -1.88 -8.60
CA MET A 180 11.07 -1.37 -9.80
C MET A 180 10.81 -2.44 -10.86
N ARG A 181 11.65 -3.47 -10.96
CA ARG A 181 11.40 -4.61 -11.87
C ARG A 181 10.14 -5.41 -11.53
N PHE A 182 9.58 -5.31 -10.31
CA PHE A 182 8.28 -5.88 -9.99
C PHE A 182 7.20 -5.38 -10.95
N PHE A 183 7.20 -4.09 -11.26
CA PHE A 183 6.23 -3.49 -12.18
C PHE A 183 6.48 -3.84 -13.65
N GLN A 184 7.68 -4.29 -14.00
CA GLN A 184 7.95 -4.88 -15.33
C GLN A 184 7.27 -6.25 -15.48
N LYS A 185 7.16 -7.03 -14.38
CA LYS A 185 6.48 -8.32 -14.33
C LYS A 185 4.97 -8.17 -14.16
N ALA A 186 4.56 -7.44 -13.13
CA ALA A 186 3.15 -7.30 -12.73
C ALA A 186 2.38 -6.23 -13.53
N GLY A 187 3.06 -5.28 -14.17
CA GLY A 187 2.47 -4.09 -14.76
C GLY A 187 2.09 -3.04 -13.70
N ARG A 188 1.35 -2.03 -14.12
CA ARG A 188 0.89 -0.90 -13.30
C ARG A 188 -0.37 -1.25 -12.51
N TYR A 189 -0.74 -0.42 -11.53
CA TYR A 189 -2.07 -0.49 -10.91
C TYR A 189 -3.17 -0.26 -11.95
N ASP A 190 -4.27 -1.01 -11.86
CA ASP A 190 -5.41 -0.83 -12.77
C ASP A 190 -6.30 0.35 -12.33
N PRO A 191 -6.36 1.48 -13.07
CA PRO A 191 -7.19 2.63 -12.72
C PRO A 191 -8.70 2.33 -12.79
N GLY A 192 -9.11 1.27 -13.49
CA GLY A 192 -10.49 0.81 -13.54
C GLY A 192 -10.97 0.16 -12.25
N LEU A 193 -10.05 -0.19 -11.35
CA LEU A 193 -10.37 -0.80 -10.06
C LEU A 193 -10.41 0.25 -8.94
N ARG A 194 -11.61 0.58 -8.48
CA ARG A 194 -11.77 1.45 -7.31
C ARG A 194 -11.36 0.77 -5.99
N TYR A 195 -11.39 -0.56 -5.95
CA TYR A 195 -11.09 -1.39 -4.76
C TYR A 195 -10.33 -2.63 -5.18
N ASN A 196 -9.56 -3.21 -4.25
CA ASN A 196 -8.78 -4.43 -4.44
C ASN A 196 -7.72 -4.34 -5.56
N GLN A 197 -7.24 -3.13 -5.84
CA GLN A 197 -6.17 -2.88 -6.81
C GLN A 197 -4.84 -3.52 -6.37
N ASP A 198 -4.62 -3.64 -5.06
CA ASP A 198 -3.53 -4.39 -4.46
C ASP A 198 -3.66 -5.91 -4.70
N THR A 199 -4.82 -6.49 -4.39
CA THR A 199 -5.09 -7.92 -4.65
C THR A 199 -4.91 -8.28 -6.12
N GLU A 200 -5.35 -7.41 -7.02
CA GLU A 200 -5.22 -7.60 -8.46
C GLU A 200 -3.75 -7.52 -8.91
N LEU A 201 -3.01 -6.55 -8.39
CA LEU A 201 -1.58 -6.38 -8.65
C LEU A 201 -0.77 -7.60 -8.14
N TRP A 202 -1.08 -8.11 -6.94
CA TRP A 202 -0.46 -9.33 -6.41
C TRP A 202 -0.73 -10.53 -7.31
N TYR A 203 -1.95 -10.67 -7.82
CA TYR A 203 -2.32 -11.72 -8.74
C TYR A 203 -1.45 -11.71 -10.00
N ARG A 204 -1.32 -10.53 -10.66
CA ARG A 204 -0.46 -10.41 -11.85
C ARG A 204 1.01 -10.66 -11.52
N GLY A 205 1.46 -10.21 -10.34
CA GLY A 205 2.81 -10.49 -9.86
C GLY A 205 3.08 -11.99 -9.75
N PHE A 206 2.21 -12.75 -9.07
CA PHE A 206 2.36 -14.20 -8.96
C PHE A 206 2.28 -14.90 -10.32
N LEU A 207 1.34 -14.47 -11.17
CA LEU A 207 1.14 -15.08 -12.49
C LEU A 207 2.38 -14.90 -13.40
N ASN A 208 3.08 -13.79 -13.26
CA ASN A 208 4.24 -13.44 -14.10
C ASN A 208 5.59 -13.65 -13.38
N GLY A 209 5.61 -14.46 -12.32
CA GLY A 209 6.84 -14.90 -11.66
C GLY A 209 7.57 -13.82 -10.85
N ALA A 210 6.84 -12.85 -10.29
CA ALA A 210 7.41 -12.00 -9.25
C ALA A 210 7.59 -12.78 -7.94
N VAL A 211 8.65 -12.50 -7.22
CA VAL A 211 9.00 -13.17 -5.96
C VAL A 211 8.62 -12.29 -4.78
N PHE A 212 7.88 -12.85 -3.84
CA PHE A 212 7.28 -12.18 -2.68
C PHE A 212 7.95 -12.63 -1.39
N ALA A 213 8.13 -11.71 -0.44
CA ALA A 213 8.57 -12.02 0.92
C ALA A 213 7.94 -11.07 1.93
N ASN A 214 8.05 -11.39 3.23
CA ASN A 214 7.79 -10.46 4.32
C ASN A 214 8.85 -10.61 5.40
N LEU A 215 9.19 -9.48 6.03
CA LEU A 215 9.94 -9.45 7.28
C LEU A 215 9.02 -9.76 8.45
N PRO A 216 9.41 -10.62 9.40
CA PRO A 216 8.62 -10.88 10.62
C PRO A 216 8.72 -9.74 11.65
N ALA A 217 9.35 -8.62 11.30
CA ALA A 217 9.46 -7.44 12.13
C ALA A 217 8.23 -6.53 11.97
N VAL A 218 7.73 -5.98 13.09
CA VAL A 218 6.65 -5.00 13.10
C VAL A 218 7.22 -3.65 12.70
N LEU A 219 7.01 -3.25 11.43
CA LEU A 219 7.58 -2.04 10.84
C LEU A 219 6.52 -1.02 10.40
N LEU A 220 5.23 -1.35 10.57
CA LEU A 220 4.11 -0.47 10.26
C LEU A 220 3.12 -0.43 11.43
N GLU A 221 2.68 0.75 11.81
CA GLU A 221 1.54 0.98 12.70
C GLU A 221 0.33 1.33 11.85
N PHE A 222 -0.62 0.40 11.81
CA PHE A 222 -1.80 0.46 10.94
C PHE A 222 -3.01 1.02 11.67
N ARG A 223 -3.57 2.13 11.19
CA ARG A 223 -4.69 2.82 11.84
C ARG A 223 -6.02 2.17 11.55
N MET A 224 -6.70 1.77 12.62
CA MET A 224 -8.03 1.15 12.59
C MET A 224 -9.10 2.20 12.83
N THR A 225 -9.60 2.81 11.75
CA THR A 225 -10.70 3.78 11.83
C THR A 225 -12.08 3.09 11.79
N GLU A 226 -13.14 3.75 12.26
CA GLU A 226 -14.51 3.25 12.08
C GLU A 226 -14.88 3.14 10.59
N ALA A 227 -14.39 4.06 9.76
CA ALA A 227 -14.55 4.01 8.31
C ALA A 227 -13.96 2.74 7.70
N PHE A 228 -12.88 2.18 8.26
CA PHE A 228 -12.34 0.90 7.83
C PHE A 228 -13.39 -0.23 7.86
N PHE A 229 -14.21 -0.28 8.91
CA PHE A 229 -15.27 -1.30 9.04
C PHE A 229 -16.54 -0.93 8.27
N ALA A 230 -16.90 0.35 8.22
CA ALA A 230 -18.14 0.81 7.59
C ALA A 230 -18.04 0.85 6.06
N THR A 231 -16.93 1.35 5.51
CA THR A 231 -16.79 1.60 4.07
C THR A 231 -15.93 0.56 3.35
N ARG A 232 -14.76 0.20 3.88
CA ARG A 232 -13.84 -0.73 3.21
C ARG A 232 -14.39 -2.17 3.10
N ARG A 233 -15.39 -2.56 3.89
CA ARG A 233 -15.99 -3.90 3.90
C ARG A 233 -17.49 -3.94 3.62
N ALA A 234 -18.11 -2.83 3.20
CA ALA A 234 -19.54 -2.73 2.93
C ALA A 234 -19.83 -2.56 1.43
N GLY A 235 -20.95 -3.13 1.00
CA GLY A 235 -21.55 -2.92 -0.32
C GLY A 235 -21.53 -4.15 -1.22
N LYS A 236 -22.73 -4.44 -1.78
CA LYS A 236 -22.95 -5.58 -2.70
C LYS A 236 -22.06 -5.51 -3.95
N ALA A 237 -21.83 -4.30 -4.47
CA ALA A 237 -21.00 -4.09 -5.67
C ALA A 237 -19.55 -4.50 -5.42
N ARG A 238 -18.96 -4.04 -4.30
CA ARG A 238 -17.60 -4.40 -3.90
C ARG A 238 -17.44 -5.90 -3.63
N ALA A 239 -18.41 -6.50 -2.93
CA ALA A 239 -18.41 -7.94 -2.67
C ALA A 239 -18.45 -8.75 -3.97
N ARG A 240 -19.25 -8.32 -4.96
CA ARG A 240 -19.30 -8.94 -6.29
C ARG A 240 -17.98 -8.80 -7.04
N GLN A 241 -17.37 -7.61 -7.01
CA GLN A 241 -16.08 -7.35 -7.63
C GLN A 241 -14.98 -8.24 -7.03
N LEU A 242 -14.90 -8.32 -5.69
CA LEU A 242 -13.95 -9.19 -5.01
C LEU A 242 -14.19 -10.67 -5.35
N LEU A 243 -15.45 -11.12 -5.39
CA LEU A 243 -15.75 -12.51 -5.78
C LEU A 243 -15.34 -12.81 -7.22
N ALA A 244 -15.56 -11.87 -8.15
CA ALA A 244 -15.14 -12.02 -9.54
C ALA A 244 -13.61 -12.11 -9.64
N LEU A 245 -12.90 -11.20 -8.99
CA LEU A 245 -11.44 -11.20 -8.93
C LEU A 245 -10.89 -12.50 -8.30
N ARG A 246 -11.45 -12.96 -7.17
CA ARG A 246 -11.05 -14.22 -6.54
C ARG A 246 -11.32 -15.45 -7.41
N LYS A 247 -12.38 -15.45 -8.23
CA LYS A 247 -12.61 -16.51 -9.21
C LYS A 247 -11.52 -16.56 -10.30
N GLU A 248 -11.13 -15.37 -10.77
CA GLU A 248 -10.07 -15.22 -11.76
C GLU A 248 -8.70 -15.67 -11.19
N ILE A 249 -8.34 -15.21 -9.99
CA ILE A 249 -7.14 -15.62 -9.25
C ILE A 249 -7.11 -17.15 -9.09
N ASN A 250 -8.21 -17.74 -8.62
CA ASN A 250 -8.28 -19.19 -8.38
C ASN A 250 -8.14 -20.00 -9.66
N LYS A 251 -8.60 -19.47 -10.79
CA LYS A 251 -8.43 -20.09 -12.11
C LYS A 251 -7.01 -19.92 -12.62
N GLY A 252 -6.48 -18.70 -12.59
CA GLY A 252 -5.16 -18.37 -13.17
C GLY A 252 -4.00 -19.01 -12.42
N LEU A 253 -4.08 -19.10 -11.09
CA LEU A 253 -3.05 -19.72 -10.24
C LEU A 253 -3.33 -21.20 -9.91
N GLY A 254 -4.37 -21.82 -10.49
CA GLY A 254 -4.67 -23.22 -10.31
C GLY A 254 -5.08 -23.61 -8.87
N PHE A 255 -5.68 -22.68 -8.10
CA PHE A 255 -6.09 -22.98 -6.73
C PHE A 255 -7.27 -23.95 -6.67
N GLY A 256 -7.25 -24.82 -5.66
CA GLY A 256 -8.20 -25.90 -5.48
C GLY A 256 -9.63 -25.47 -5.10
N PRO A 257 -10.54 -26.43 -4.89
CA PRO A 257 -11.93 -26.16 -4.56
C PRO A 257 -12.11 -25.44 -3.21
N GLU A 258 -11.18 -25.60 -2.28
CA GLU A 258 -11.17 -24.92 -0.98
C GLU A 258 -11.10 -23.38 -1.13
N ALA A 259 -10.28 -22.88 -2.05
CA ALA A 259 -10.18 -21.45 -2.32
C ALA A 259 -11.46 -20.90 -2.95
N ARG A 260 -12.12 -21.68 -3.80
CA ARG A 260 -13.43 -21.32 -4.40
C ARG A 260 -14.54 -21.27 -3.36
N LEU A 261 -14.54 -22.22 -2.43
CA LEU A 261 -15.50 -22.26 -1.32
C LEU A 261 -15.29 -21.06 -0.38
N PHE A 262 -14.03 -20.79 -0.03
CA PHE A 262 -13.68 -19.61 0.79
C PHE A 262 -14.13 -18.31 0.15
N ALA A 263 -13.86 -18.10 -1.15
CA ALA A 263 -14.29 -16.90 -1.87
C ALA A 263 -15.82 -16.70 -1.84
N ARG A 264 -16.61 -17.78 -1.97
CA ARG A 264 -18.06 -17.76 -1.85
C ARG A 264 -18.50 -17.43 -0.42
N GLY A 265 -17.85 -18.04 0.59
CA GLY A 265 -18.10 -17.76 2.01
C GLY A 265 -17.87 -16.30 2.36
N MET A 266 -16.76 -15.73 1.89
CA MET A 266 -16.45 -14.30 2.08
C MET A 266 -17.48 -13.39 1.38
N PHE A 267 -17.96 -13.75 0.20
CA PHE A 267 -19.03 -13.04 -0.48
C PHE A 267 -20.32 -13.04 0.35
N LEU A 268 -20.75 -14.21 0.84
CA LEU A 268 -21.95 -14.32 1.69
C LEU A 268 -21.78 -13.52 2.99
N LEU A 269 -20.62 -13.62 3.63
CA LEU A 269 -20.31 -12.83 4.83
C LEU A 269 -20.40 -11.33 4.59
N ALA A 270 -19.95 -10.85 3.41
CA ALA A 270 -20.03 -9.43 3.06
C ALA A 270 -21.47 -8.91 2.88
N LEU A 271 -22.45 -9.79 2.64
CA LEU A 271 -23.87 -9.45 2.54
C LEU A 271 -24.58 -9.36 3.90
N LEU A 272 -23.95 -9.87 4.98
CA LEU A 272 -24.53 -9.86 6.33
C LEU A 272 -24.50 -8.46 6.98
N PRO A 273 -25.33 -8.19 7.98
CA PRO A 273 -25.31 -6.94 8.74
C PRO A 273 -23.94 -6.64 9.38
N ALA A 274 -23.65 -5.36 9.59
CA ALA A 274 -22.34 -4.89 10.06
C ALA A 274 -21.88 -5.54 11.38
N GLY A 275 -22.80 -5.79 12.32
CA GLY A 275 -22.48 -6.45 13.59
C GLY A 275 -21.94 -7.86 13.42
N ILE A 276 -22.55 -8.67 12.55
CA ILE A 276 -22.09 -10.05 12.27
C ILE A 276 -20.75 -10.04 11.55
N ARG A 277 -20.56 -9.11 10.60
CA ARG A 277 -19.27 -8.91 9.91
C ARG A 277 -18.13 -8.55 10.88
N LYS A 278 -18.42 -7.66 11.86
CA LYS A 278 -17.44 -7.25 12.89
C LYS A 278 -17.06 -8.42 13.79
N LEU A 279 -18.04 -9.26 14.17
CA LEU A 279 -17.80 -10.47 14.97
C LEU A 279 -16.95 -11.47 14.19
N ALA A 280 -17.31 -11.79 12.94
CA ALA A 280 -16.56 -12.68 12.09
C ALA A 280 -15.11 -12.20 11.87
N TYR A 281 -14.91 -10.89 11.72
CA TYR A 281 -13.57 -10.30 11.63
C TYR A 281 -12.71 -10.56 12.87
N ARG A 282 -13.30 -10.50 14.07
CA ARG A 282 -12.58 -10.80 15.34
C ARG A 282 -12.17 -12.26 15.45
N ILE A 283 -12.95 -13.17 14.86
CA ILE A 283 -12.71 -14.64 14.96
C ILE A 283 -11.71 -15.10 13.90
N PHE A 284 -11.76 -14.54 12.68
CA PHE A 284 -11.01 -15.05 11.54
C PHE A 284 -9.78 -14.21 11.15
N ARG A 285 -9.46 -13.19 11.90
CA ARG A 285 -8.22 -12.40 11.75
C ARG A 285 -7.33 -12.58 12.99
#